data_cdd19828f1a11057e89253fdc298b670
#
_entry.id   cdd19828f1a11057e89253fdc298b670
#
_cell.length_a   1.000
_cell.length_b   1.000
_cell.length_c   1.000
_cell.angle_alpha   90.00
_cell.angle_beta   90.00
_cell.angle_gamma   90.00
#
_symmetry.space_group_name_H-M   'P 1'
#
loop_
_entity.id
_entity.type
_entity.pdbx_description
1 polymer ?
#
loop_
_entity_poly.entity_id
_entity_poly.type
_entity_poly.pdbx_seq_one_letter_code
_entity_poly.pdbx_strand_id
1 'polypeptide(L)'
;MRNYLVFDAGGTFIKYALMDENAQILEKDKVSTPYFEDHGKEDFYRVLGKVVEKYREQIRGIAMSMPGMLNSRTGYCRTAGYLAYLAGTNVAQELSQRFGLPAVIENDGKCAALAEFWRGS
;
A
#
# COMPACT_ATOMS: atom_id res chain seq x y z
N MET A 1 -11.52 1.86 -17.71
CA MET A 1 -11.38 2.83 -16.61
C MET A 1 -10.18 2.47 -15.76
N ARG A 2 -9.38 3.45 -15.35
CA ARG A 2 -8.18 3.21 -14.54
C ARG A 2 -8.48 3.42 -13.07
N ASN A 3 -8.47 2.35 -12.31
CA ASN A 3 -8.64 2.43 -10.87
C ASN A 3 -7.37 1.97 -10.17
N TYR A 4 -7.20 2.43 -8.96
CA TYR A 4 -6.00 2.15 -8.15
C TYR A 4 -6.44 1.78 -6.75
N LEU A 5 -5.67 0.90 -6.12
CA LEU A 5 -5.90 0.51 -4.74
C LEU A 5 -4.89 1.24 -3.87
N VAL A 6 -5.39 2.02 -2.92
CA VAL A 6 -4.57 2.85 -2.06
C VAL A 6 -4.68 2.33 -0.63
N PHE A 7 -3.54 1.99 -0.04
CA PHE A 7 -3.48 1.54 1.35
C PHE A 7 -2.89 2.63 2.24
N ASP A 8 -3.44 2.75 3.44
CA ASP A 8 -2.89 3.57 4.51
C ASP A 8 -2.56 2.61 5.65
N ALA A 9 -1.30 2.26 5.77
CA ALA A 9 -0.84 1.23 6.71
C ALA A 9 -0.63 1.82 8.09
N GLY A 10 -1.61 1.65 8.96
CA GLY A 10 -1.56 2.11 10.34
C GLY A 10 -1.16 1.01 11.31
N GLY A 11 -0.91 1.39 12.56
CA GLY A 11 -0.51 0.44 13.60
C GLY A 11 -1.61 -0.48 14.07
N THR A 12 -2.86 -0.03 14.00
CA THR A 12 -4.02 -0.82 14.43
C THR A 12 -4.80 -1.36 13.23
N PHE A 13 -4.98 -0.52 12.22
CA PHE A 13 -5.72 -0.89 11.01
C PHE A 13 -4.94 -0.50 9.77
N ILE A 14 -5.10 -1.29 8.73
CA ILE A 14 -4.70 -0.92 7.37
C ILE A 14 -5.99 -0.48 6.69
N LYS A 15 -6.10 0.80 6.42
CA LYS A 15 -7.24 1.36 5.70
C LYS A 15 -6.95 1.27 4.21
N TYR A 16 -7.99 1.08 3.40
CA TYR A 16 -7.80 1.05 1.96
C TYR A 16 -8.97 1.70 1.24
N ALA A 17 -8.68 2.16 0.04
CA ALA A 17 -9.67 2.77 -0.83
C ALA A 17 -9.44 2.34 -2.26
N LEU A 18 -10.53 2.04 -2.96
CA LEU A 18 -10.52 1.90 -4.40
C LEU A 18 -10.76 3.29 -4.96
N MET A 19 -9.80 3.81 -5.73
CA MET A 19 -9.86 5.16 -6.26
C MET A 19 -9.77 5.14 -7.78
N ASP A 20 -10.48 6.05 -8.43
CA ASP A 20 -10.38 6.19 -9.87
C ASP A 20 -9.25 7.16 -10.25
N GLU A 21 -9.07 7.37 -11.56
CA GLU A 21 -8.00 8.21 -12.07
C GLU A 21 -8.21 9.70 -11.75
N ASN A 22 -9.38 10.08 -11.26
CA ASN A 22 -9.70 11.44 -10.83
C ASN A 22 -9.60 11.60 -9.32
N ALA A 23 -9.00 10.63 -8.64
CA ALA A 23 -8.81 10.61 -7.19
C ALA A 23 -10.12 10.55 -6.41
N GLN A 24 -11.20 10.07 -7.04
CA GLN A 24 -12.45 9.85 -6.35
C GLN A 24 -12.46 8.49 -5.69
N ILE A 25 -12.92 8.43 -4.45
CA ILE A 25 -13.01 7.19 -3.70
C ILE A 25 -14.30 6.47 -4.11
N LEU A 26 -14.17 5.27 -4.67
CA LEU A 26 -15.30 4.45 -5.10
C LEU A 26 -15.77 3.53 -3.99
N GLU A 27 -14.83 2.95 -3.24
CA GLU A 27 -15.09 2.11 -2.06
C GLU A 27 -13.96 2.30 -1.07
N LYS A 28 -14.26 2.12 0.21
CA LYS A 28 -13.22 2.14 1.25
C LYS A 28 -13.62 1.23 2.40
N ASP A 29 -12.60 0.67 3.06
CA ASP A 29 -12.78 -0.17 4.22
C ASP A 29 -11.44 -0.28 4.95
N LYS A 30 -11.35 -1.18 5.90
CA LYS A 30 -10.14 -1.40 6.66
C LYS A 30 -10.02 -2.85 7.10
N VAL A 31 -8.80 -3.27 7.39
CA VAL A 31 -8.49 -4.58 7.96
C VAL A 31 -7.54 -4.38 9.13
N SER A 32 -7.49 -5.34 10.04
CA SER A 32 -6.59 -5.26 11.20
C SER A 32 -5.13 -5.43 10.76
N THR A 33 -4.25 -4.62 11.35
CA THR A 33 -2.81 -4.72 11.09
C THR A 33 -2.25 -5.92 11.86
N PRO A 34 -1.51 -6.83 11.20
CA PRO A 34 -0.86 -7.95 11.90
C PRO A 34 0.18 -7.48 12.90
N TYR A 35 0.30 -8.20 14.02
CA TYR A 35 1.29 -7.90 15.05
C TYR A 35 2.65 -8.46 14.68
N PHE A 36 3.69 -7.81 15.22
CA PHE A 36 5.06 -8.21 14.98
C PHE A 36 5.36 -9.63 15.51
N GLU A 37 4.77 -10.00 16.64
CA GLU A 37 5.02 -11.31 17.27
C GLU A 37 4.48 -12.49 16.48
N ASP A 38 3.57 -12.25 15.57
CA ASP A 38 3.06 -13.30 14.69
C ASP A 38 4.07 -13.47 13.53
N HIS A 39 3.62 -13.74 12.35
CA HIS A 39 4.51 -13.91 11.20
C HIS A 39 4.82 -12.60 10.49
N GLY A 40 4.51 -11.48 11.12
CA GLY A 40 4.91 -10.13 10.71
C GLY A 40 4.71 -9.84 9.25
N LYS A 41 5.83 -9.81 8.51
CA LYS A 41 5.84 -9.42 7.10
C LYS A 41 4.96 -10.33 6.23
N GLU A 42 5.01 -11.63 6.44
CA GLU A 42 4.20 -12.56 5.65
C GLU A 42 2.71 -12.38 5.92
N ASP A 43 2.33 -12.17 7.17
CA ASP A 43 0.94 -11.90 7.51
C ASP A 43 0.48 -10.56 6.92
N PHE A 44 1.35 -9.55 6.95
CA PHE A 44 1.06 -8.25 6.37
C PHE A 44 0.70 -8.38 4.89
N TYR A 45 1.56 -9.03 4.10
CA TYR A 45 1.30 -9.18 2.67
C TYR A 45 0.11 -10.11 2.38
N ARG A 46 -0.13 -11.10 3.24
CA ARG A 46 -1.30 -11.97 3.08
C ARG A 46 -2.60 -11.19 3.26
N VAL A 47 -2.63 -10.32 4.25
CA VAL A 47 -3.81 -9.47 4.49
C VAL A 47 -4.03 -8.52 3.31
N LEU A 48 -2.97 -7.89 2.81
CA LEU A 48 -3.07 -7.05 1.62
C LEU A 48 -3.55 -7.84 0.41
N GLY A 49 -3.07 -9.08 0.27
CA GLY A 49 -3.43 -9.94 -0.85
C GLY A 49 -4.91 -10.22 -0.93
N LYS A 50 -5.58 -10.38 0.21
CA LYS A 50 -7.02 -10.58 0.22
C LYS A 50 -7.75 -9.38 -0.35
N VAL A 51 -7.28 -8.17 -0.04
CA VAL A 51 -7.87 -6.94 -0.55
C VAL A 51 -7.58 -6.80 -2.05
N VAL A 52 -6.33 -7.05 -2.46
CA VAL A 52 -5.94 -6.98 -3.86
C VAL A 52 -6.77 -7.92 -4.72
N GLU A 53 -6.98 -9.17 -4.26
CA GLU A 53 -7.77 -10.14 -5.01
C GLU A 53 -9.21 -9.69 -5.21
N LYS A 54 -9.77 -9.01 -4.22
CA LYS A 54 -11.14 -8.49 -4.31
C LYS A 54 -11.29 -7.50 -5.48
N TYR A 55 -10.24 -6.74 -5.79
CA TYR A 55 -10.29 -5.68 -6.79
C TYR A 55 -9.39 -5.90 -7.98
N ARG A 56 -8.74 -7.06 -8.08
CA ARG A 56 -7.66 -7.30 -9.05
C ARG A 56 -8.05 -6.92 -10.47
N GLU A 57 -9.25 -7.26 -10.89
CA GLU A 57 -9.67 -7.02 -12.26
C GLU A 57 -9.97 -5.55 -12.55
N GLN A 58 -10.08 -4.74 -11.53
CA GLN A 58 -10.43 -3.32 -11.66
C GLN A 58 -9.23 -2.40 -11.54
N ILE A 59 -8.09 -2.88 -10.99
CA ILE A 59 -7.01 -1.97 -10.61
C ILE A 59 -5.81 -2.10 -11.54
N ARG A 60 -5.13 -0.97 -11.72
CA ARG A 60 -3.93 -0.85 -12.55
C ARG A 60 -2.67 -0.63 -11.73
N GLY A 61 -2.79 -0.41 -10.45
CA GLY A 61 -1.64 -0.19 -9.59
C GLY A 61 -2.03 -0.09 -8.13
N ILE A 62 -1.00 -0.08 -7.28
CA ILE A 62 -1.14 -0.05 -5.83
C ILE A 62 -0.29 1.10 -5.30
N ALA A 63 -0.85 1.87 -4.36
CA ALA A 63 -0.09 2.86 -3.60
C ALA A 63 -0.25 2.55 -2.12
N MET A 64 0.81 2.77 -1.36
CA MET A 64 0.74 2.57 0.08
C MET A 64 1.38 3.74 0.81
N SER A 65 0.62 4.32 1.73
CA SER A 65 1.12 5.28 2.69
C SER A 65 1.54 4.50 3.94
N MET A 66 2.72 4.79 4.47
CA MET A 66 3.24 4.08 5.63
C MET A 66 4.18 4.97 6.45
N PRO A 67 4.37 4.65 7.74
CA PRO A 67 5.25 5.44 8.59
C PRO A 67 6.72 5.13 8.34
N GLY A 68 7.59 6.00 8.83
CA GLY A 68 9.03 5.74 8.87
C GLY A 68 9.81 6.50 7.82
N MET A 69 11.07 6.10 7.67
CA MET A 69 12.00 6.70 6.72
C MET A 69 12.06 5.81 5.48
N LEU A 70 11.51 6.31 4.39
CA LEU A 70 11.46 5.55 3.15
C LEU A 70 11.85 6.43 1.96
N ASN A 71 12.23 5.77 0.87
CA ASN A 71 12.55 6.43 -0.39
C ASN A 71 11.44 6.10 -1.38
N SER A 72 10.58 7.08 -1.67
CA SER A 72 9.45 6.86 -2.57
C SER A 72 9.87 6.59 -4.01
N ARG A 73 11.07 7.00 -4.41
CA ARG A 73 11.57 6.76 -5.76
C ARG A 73 11.99 5.31 -5.95
N THR A 74 12.66 4.73 -4.97
CA THR A 74 13.15 3.35 -5.06
C THR A 74 12.20 2.33 -4.45
N GLY A 75 11.37 2.76 -3.51
CA GLY A 75 10.49 1.86 -2.76
C GLY A 75 11.15 1.23 -1.54
N TYR A 76 12.39 1.62 -1.24
CA TYR A 76 13.12 1.05 -0.10
C TYR A 76 12.66 1.70 1.19
N CYS A 77 12.43 0.88 2.21
CA CYS A 77 11.96 1.30 3.51
C CYS A 77 13.07 1.08 4.54
N ARG A 78 13.70 2.16 4.98
CA ARG A 78 14.81 2.07 5.94
C ARG A 78 14.28 1.77 7.33
N THR A 79 13.25 2.49 7.75
CA THR A 79 12.52 2.22 8.99
C THR A 79 11.03 2.29 8.68
N ALA A 80 10.22 1.63 9.47
CA ALA A 80 8.79 1.53 9.19
C ALA A 80 7.93 1.80 10.43
N GLY A 81 8.47 2.49 11.43
CA GLY A 81 7.73 2.81 12.64
C GLY A 81 7.18 1.56 13.31
N TYR A 82 5.88 1.54 13.56
CA TYR A 82 5.22 0.39 14.19
C TYR A 82 5.10 -0.81 13.24
N LEU A 83 5.46 -0.68 11.99
CA LEU A 83 5.53 -1.79 11.04
C LEU A 83 6.97 -2.29 10.92
N ALA A 84 7.61 -2.55 12.06
CA ALA A 84 9.04 -2.82 12.13
C ALA A 84 9.47 -4.00 11.25
N TYR A 85 8.60 -4.96 11.00
CA TYR A 85 8.92 -6.11 10.14
C TYR A 85 9.15 -5.72 8.67
N LEU A 86 8.81 -4.50 8.27
CA LEU A 86 9.07 -4.01 6.91
C LEU A 86 10.39 -3.23 6.81
N ALA A 87 11.03 -2.93 7.93
CA ALA A 87 12.28 -2.17 7.92
C ALA A 87 13.38 -2.95 7.19
N GLY A 88 14.18 -2.24 6.40
CA GLY A 88 15.27 -2.85 5.65
C GLY A 88 14.85 -3.60 4.41
N THR A 89 13.63 -3.38 3.91
CA THR A 89 13.13 -4.07 2.72
C THR A 89 12.64 -3.05 1.68
N ASN A 90 12.57 -3.49 0.42
CA ASN A 90 11.99 -2.68 -0.63
C ASN A 90 10.51 -3.04 -0.76
N VAL A 91 9.66 -2.29 -0.08
CA VAL A 91 8.24 -2.58 0.01
C VAL A 91 7.55 -2.44 -1.34
N ALA A 92 7.88 -1.41 -2.11
CA ALA A 92 7.27 -1.24 -3.43
C ALA A 92 7.58 -2.41 -4.35
N GLN A 93 8.83 -2.88 -4.34
CA GLN A 93 9.23 -4.03 -5.14
C GLN A 93 8.52 -5.31 -4.69
N GLU A 94 8.43 -5.52 -3.38
CA GLU A 94 7.73 -6.71 -2.85
C GLU A 94 6.25 -6.69 -3.19
N LEU A 95 5.59 -5.54 -3.10
CA LEU A 95 4.20 -5.39 -3.51
C LEU A 95 4.04 -5.73 -4.99
N SER A 96 4.89 -5.16 -5.82
CA SER A 96 4.82 -5.37 -7.27
C SER A 96 5.05 -6.82 -7.65
N GLN A 97 6.04 -7.46 -7.04
CA GLN A 97 6.35 -8.86 -7.32
C GLN A 97 5.26 -9.81 -6.84
N ARG A 98 4.72 -9.55 -5.65
CA ARG A 98 3.69 -10.42 -5.08
C ARG A 98 2.36 -10.31 -5.82
N PHE A 99 2.00 -9.13 -6.29
CA PHE A 99 0.67 -8.91 -6.85
C PHE A 99 0.65 -8.67 -8.36
N GLY A 100 1.82 -8.57 -8.99
CA GLY A 100 1.90 -8.41 -10.43
C GLY A 100 1.41 -7.07 -10.94
N LEU A 101 1.48 -6.01 -10.12
CA LEU A 101 1.00 -4.68 -10.44
C LEU A 101 2.07 -3.64 -10.10
N PRO A 102 2.12 -2.52 -10.81
CA PRO A 102 2.98 -1.42 -10.39
C PRO A 102 2.60 -0.96 -8.98
N ALA A 103 3.61 -0.68 -8.16
CA ALA A 103 3.38 -0.28 -6.79
C ALA A 103 4.33 0.86 -6.38
N VAL A 104 3.82 1.79 -5.60
CA VAL A 104 4.60 2.89 -5.04
C VAL A 104 4.29 3.03 -3.56
N ILE A 105 5.24 3.57 -2.82
CA ILE A 105 5.05 3.86 -1.39
C ILE A 105 5.36 5.32 -1.11
N GLU A 106 4.74 5.86 -0.07
CA GLU A 106 4.95 7.25 0.35
C GLU A 106 4.75 7.35 1.86
N ASN A 107 5.23 8.42 2.46
CA ASN A 107 5.03 8.67 3.88
C ASN A 107 3.55 8.90 4.20
N ASP A 108 3.21 8.72 5.47
CA ASP A 108 1.84 8.94 5.96
C ASP A 108 1.31 10.31 5.51
N GLY A 109 0.05 10.32 5.14
CA GLY A 109 -0.64 11.55 4.75
C GLY A 109 -0.47 11.95 3.30
N LYS A 110 0.25 11.19 2.49
CA LYS A 110 0.50 11.55 1.09
C LYS A 110 -0.23 10.67 0.08
N CYS A 111 -1.22 9.91 0.50
CA CYS A 111 -1.99 9.06 -0.43
C CYS A 111 -2.63 9.85 -1.55
N ALA A 112 -3.15 11.04 -1.25
CA ALA A 112 -3.77 11.88 -2.27
C ALA A 112 -2.75 12.30 -3.33
N ALA A 113 -1.50 12.57 -2.91
CA ALA A 113 -0.44 12.92 -3.84
C ALA A 113 -0.10 11.76 -4.78
N LEU A 114 -0.18 10.53 -4.29
CA LEU A 114 0.06 9.36 -5.13
C LEU A 114 -1.02 9.21 -6.18
N ALA A 115 -2.27 9.45 -5.84
CA ALA A 115 -3.36 9.43 -6.80
C ALA A 115 -3.16 10.49 -7.89
N GLU A 116 -2.72 11.68 -7.50
CA GLU A 116 -2.40 12.74 -8.46
C GLU A 116 -1.25 12.34 -9.39
N PHE A 117 -0.22 11.70 -8.85
CA PHE A 117 0.91 11.23 -9.63
C PHE A 117 0.44 10.29 -10.74
N TRP A 118 -0.41 9.34 -10.42
CA TRP A 118 -0.91 8.39 -11.41
C TRP A 118 -1.82 9.05 -12.43
N ARG A 119 -2.62 10.01 -12.00
CA ARG A 119 -3.50 10.75 -12.91
C ARG A 119 -2.70 11.54 -13.94
N GLY A 120 -1.57 12.10 -13.51
CA GLY A 120 -0.72 12.92 -14.36
C GLY A 120 0.13 12.12 -15.35
N SER A 121 0.20 10.81 -15.17
CA SER A 121 0.99 9.95 -16.04
C SER A 121 0.09 9.11 -16.94
#